data_3ab0b59aa52c7afb149704e5bc5ac33e
#
_entry.id   3ab0b59aa52c7afb149704e5bc5ac33e
#
_cell.length_a   1.000
_cell.length_b   1.000
_cell.length_c   1.000
_cell.angle_alpha   90.00
_cell.angle_beta   90.00
_cell.angle_gamma   90.00
#
_symmetry.space_group_name_H-M   'P 1'
#
loop_
_entity.id
_entity.type
_entity.pdbx_description
1 polymer ?
#
loop_
_entity_poly.entity_id
_entity_poly.type
_entity_poly.pdbx_seq_one_letter_code
_entity_poly.pdbx_strand_id
1 'polypeptide(L)'
;MFELMFCSSVTILPDYLIRRYAQGKRWGRELTLFSVWYELRWGLTLCLLLTISLITLVFFYHPSSTNVTSMFRTVTILPERNGRVAEVYVGLNERVEEGQPLFRLDDTAQQAAAATARSRLAELDANAELAAAQIDAAQAALNAANSDLNLANIEYQRNVELNARNPNVVAQRELDRLQARVQSAQGQVDAAQAQLETAQKTLEVQIPAQKASAQAQLDEAQVQIDKSTVVAGTAGRLEQFTLRPGDVVNPMIRTAGLLVPEGAGRDQFVAGFDQISTQVLKVGMIGEITCPSLPMDVIPVYISEIQDVLSSGQFRPTDNLADVTTNRSPGTVLVFMSPLYEADKGKVTLGSRCVANAYTSNHDKLE
;
A
#
# COMPACT_ATOMS: atom_id res chain seq x y z
N MET A 1 -24.88 44.12 10.31
CA MET A 1 -25.72 45.33 10.21
C MET A 1 -27.07 45.13 10.92
N PHE A 2 -27.75 44.01 10.72
CA PHE A 2 -29.02 43.70 11.41
C PHE A 2 -28.87 43.62 12.93
N GLU A 3 -27.79 43.06 13.45
CA GLU A 3 -27.46 42.93 14.85
C GLU A 3 -27.39 44.32 15.53
N LEU A 4 -26.71 45.25 14.89
CA LEU A 4 -26.54 46.60 15.40
C LEU A 4 -27.87 47.39 15.39
N MET A 5 -28.70 47.18 14.36
CA MET A 5 -30.03 47.74 14.30
C MET A 5 -30.96 47.15 15.40
N PHE A 6 -30.91 45.86 15.59
CA PHE A 6 -31.65 45.18 16.64
C PHE A 6 -31.21 45.63 18.03
N CYS A 7 -29.90 45.62 18.29
CA CYS A 7 -29.37 46.07 19.58
C CYS A 7 -29.71 47.54 19.84
N SER A 8 -29.58 48.44 18.84
CA SER A 8 -29.95 49.85 19.00
C SER A 8 -31.45 50.08 19.30
N SER A 9 -32.31 49.27 18.67
CA SER A 9 -33.77 49.34 18.94
C SER A 9 -34.14 48.87 20.36
N VAL A 10 -33.39 47.93 20.90
CA VAL A 10 -33.66 47.39 22.25
C VAL A 10 -32.99 48.21 23.35
N THR A 11 -31.92 48.93 23.10
CA THR A 11 -31.17 49.61 24.13
C THR A 11 -31.22 51.16 23.99
N ILE A 12 -30.88 51.73 22.83
CA ILE A 12 -30.77 53.16 22.62
C ILE A 12 -32.19 53.77 22.53
N LEU A 13 -33.12 53.12 21.85
CA LEU A 13 -34.47 53.64 21.66
C LEU A 13 -35.23 53.74 22.99
N PRO A 14 -35.23 52.77 23.92
CA PRO A 14 -35.83 52.90 25.22
C PRO A 14 -35.20 54.00 26.08
N ASP A 15 -33.83 54.09 26.09
CA ASP A 15 -33.13 55.17 26.82
C ASP A 15 -33.50 56.56 26.27
N TYR A 16 -33.60 56.71 24.94
CA TYR A 16 -34.10 57.90 24.32
C TYR A 16 -35.54 58.22 24.68
N LEU A 17 -36.44 57.24 24.68
CA LEU A 17 -37.87 57.43 25.04
C LEU A 17 -38.01 57.85 26.49
N ILE A 18 -37.30 57.25 27.44
CA ILE A 18 -37.31 57.65 28.85
C ILE A 18 -36.87 59.11 28.99
N ARG A 19 -35.78 59.50 28.32
CA ARG A 19 -35.31 60.90 28.39
C ARG A 19 -36.28 61.89 27.76
N ARG A 20 -36.93 61.51 26.68
CA ARG A 20 -37.91 62.34 26.00
C ARG A 20 -39.17 62.50 26.79
N TYR A 21 -39.75 61.41 27.34
CA TYR A 21 -41.07 61.46 28.00
C TYR A 21 -40.99 61.66 29.50
N ALA A 22 -39.98 61.15 30.17
CA ALA A 22 -39.85 61.31 31.64
C ALA A 22 -39.02 62.58 31.99
N GLN A 23 -38.00 62.94 31.18
CA GLN A 23 -37.12 64.10 31.45
C GLN A 23 -37.41 65.31 30.53
N GLY A 24 -38.36 65.21 29.60
CA GLY A 24 -38.76 66.30 28.71
C GLY A 24 -37.72 66.80 27.71
N LYS A 25 -36.57 66.06 27.52
CA LYS A 25 -35.47 66.45 26.64
C LYS A 25 -35.83 66.27 25.17
N ARG A 26 -35.63 67.34 24.34
CA ARG A 26 -36.00 67.32 22.93
C ARG A 26 -34.75 67.22 22.04
N TRP A 27 -34.86 66.42 20.96
CA TRP A 27 -33.84 66.34 19.92
C TRP A 27 -33.64 67.69 19.22
N GLY A 28 -32.39 68.11 19.05
CA GLY A 28 -32.01 69.40 18.41
C GLY A 28 -31.93 70.57 19.38
N ARG A 29 -32.36 70.45 20.64
CA ARG A 29 -32.17 71.54 21.68
C ARG A 29 -31.25 71.05 22.79
N GLU A 30 -31.69 70.07 23.62
CA GLU A 30 -30.89 69.52 24.72
C GLU A 30 -30.13 68.23 24.28
N LEU A 31 -30.68 67.46 23.32
CA LEU A 31 -30.00 66.31 22.70
C LEU A 31 -29.42 66.70 21.35
N THR A 32 -28.18 67.14 21.33
CA THR A 32 -27.39 67.47 20.12
C THR A 32 -26.45 66.32 19.80
N LEU A 33 -25.89 66.30 18.59
CA LEU A 33 -24.88 65.31 18.18
C LEU A 33 -23.68 65.26 19.14
N PHE A 34 -23.37 66.38 19.80
CA PHE A 34 -22.28 66.46 20.75
C PHE A 34 -22.69 65.96 22.15
N SER A 35 -23.92 66.23 22.62
CA SER A 35 -24.40 65.84 23.94
C SER A 35 -24.94 64.38 23.97
N VAL A 36 -25.26 63.75 22.81
CA VAL A 36 -25.73 62.38 22.69
C VAL A 36 -24.84 61.40 23.43
N TRP A 37 -23.56 61.54 23.33
CA TRP A 37 -22.57 60.70 23.96
C TRP A 37 -22.69 60.67 25.50
N TYR A 38 -22.97 61.81 26.07
CA TYR A 38 -23.10 61.95 27.51
C TYR A 38 -24.54 61.60 27.98
N GLU A 39 -25.55 62.03 27.27
CA GLU A 39 -26.93 61.87 27.64
C GLU A 39 -27.41 60.41 27.42
N LEU A 40 -27.07 59.79 26.31
CA LEU A 40 -27.44 58.38 25.98
C LEU A 40 -26.37 57.36 26.33
N ARG A 41 -25.47 57.72 27.26
CA ARG A 41 -24.30 56.88 27.58
C ARG A 41 -24.70 55.43 27.98
N TRP A 42 -25.77 55.26 28.72
CA TRP A 42 -26.24 53.95 29.16
C TRP A 42 -26.81 53.12 28.00
N GLY A 43 -27.61 53.72 27.15
CA GLY A 43 -28.10 53.04 25.95
C GLY A 43 -26.99 52.68 24.98
N LEU A 44 -25.99 53.56 24.78
CA LEU A 44 -24.87 53.36 23.92
C LEU A 44 -23.90 52.24 24.44
N THR A 45 -23.60 52.30 25.76
CA THR A 45 -22.72 51.26 26.35
C THR A 45 -23.39 49.92 26.36
N LEU A 46 -24.66 49.84 26.67
CA LEU A 46 -25.42 48.60 26.64
C LEU A 46 -25.57 48.04 25.21
N CYS A 47 -25.79 48.91 24.22
CA CYS A 47 -25.80 48.54 22.81
C CYS A 47 -24.48 47.92 22.38
N LEU A 48 -23.34 48.56 22.72
CA LEU A 48 -22.02 48.03 22.39
C LEU A 48 -21.78 46.67 23.01
N LEU A 49 -22.08 46.48 24.31
CA LEU A 49 -21.91 45.22 25.01
C LEU A 49 -22.81 44.13 24.43
N LEU A 50 -24.06 44.41 24.13
CA LEU A 50 -25.01 43.48 23.56
C LEU A 50 -24.62 43.08 22.13
N THR A 51 -24.12 44.05 21.32
CA THR A 51 -23.67 43.79 19.97
C THR A 51 -22.43 42.88 19.99
N ILE A 52 -21.42 43.17 20.83
CA ILE A 52 -20.24 42.30 20.98
C ILE A 52 -20.65 40.92 21.46
N SER A 53 -21.51 40.82 22.45
CA SER A 53 -21.99 39.54 22.95
C SER A 53 -22.73 38.72 21.88
N LEU A 54 -23.59 39.36 21.09
CA LEU A 54 -24.34 38.70 20.02
C LEU A 54 -23.41 38.24 18.89
N ILE A 55 -22.46 39.09 18.47
CA ILE A 55 -21.46 38.74 17.46
C ILE A 55 -20.62 37.55 17.95
N THR A 56 -20.14 37.60 19.19
CA THR A 56 -19.37 36.47 19.77
C THR A 56 -20.16 35.18 19.80
N LEU A 57 -21.43 35.24 20.15
CA LEU A 57 -22.34 34.09 20.17
C LEU A 57 -22.55 33.53 18.76
N VAL A 58 -22.76 34.37 17.76
CA VAL A 58 -22.93 33.95 16.37
C VAL A 58 -21.67 33.28 15.86
N PHE A 59 -20.48 33.86 16.04
CA PHE A 59 -19.23 33.24 15.63
C PHE A 59 -18.91 31.93 16.36
N PHE A 60 -19.33 31.81 17.62
CA PHE A 60 -19.16 30.57 18.37
C PHE A 60 -20.00 29.43 17.80
N TYR A 61 -21.26 29.71 17.44
CA TYR A 61 -22.17 28.69 16.92
C TYR A 61 -22.11 28.48 15.42
N HIS A 62 -21.43 29.35 14.66
CA HIS A 62 -21.24 29.22 13.23
C HIS A 62 -19.74 29.26 12.91
N PRO A 63 -18.99 28.19 13.28
CA PRO A 63 -17.57 28.15 13.02
C PRO A 63 -17.29 28.13 11.53
N SER A 64 -16.34 28.95 11.11
CA SER A 64 -15.87 29.03 9.74
C SER A 64 -14.40 28.64 9.63
N SER A 65 -14.02 28.06 8.51
CA SER A 65 -12.66 27.71 8.19
C SER A 65 -12.29 28.22 6.81
N THR A 66 -11.19 28.93 6.73
CA THR A 66 -10.57 29.37 5.47
C THR A 66 -9.55 28.37 4.93
N ASN A 67 -9.26 27.34 5.72
CA ASN A 67 -8.30 26.28 5.38
C ASN A 67 -9.04 24.99 5.00
N VAL A 68 -9.72 25.03 3.87
CA VAL A 68 -10.43 23.88 3.31
C VAL A 68 -9.76 23.47 2.01
N THR A 69 -9.53 22.19 1.85
CA THR A 69 -8.92 21.64 0.63
C THR A 69 -9.72 20.44 0.14
N SER A 70 -10.00 20.41 -1.16
CA SER A 70 -10.52 19.20 -1.80
C SER A 70 -9.44 18.14 -1.80
N MET A 71 -9.67 17.04 -1.07
CA MET A 71 -8.74 15.90 -1.01
C MET A 71 -8.82 15.05 -2.25
N PHE A 72 -7.68 14.50 -2.63
CA PHE A 72 -7.61 13.46 -3.64
C PHE A 72 -6.49 12.48 -3.31
N ARG A 73 -6.71 11.22 -3.68
CA ARG A 73 -5.71 10.18 -3.53
C ARG A 73 -4.79 10.18 -4.74
N THR A 74 -3.50 10.06 -4.49
CA THR A 74 -2.50 9.79 -5.52
C THR A 74 -1.88 8.42 -5.29
N VAL A 75 -1.54 7.74 -6.36
CA VAL A 75 -0.76 6.50 -6.34
C VAL A 75 0.60 6.82 -6.94
N THR A 76 1.64 6.61 -6.14
CA THR A 76 3.00 6.81 -6.60
C THR A 76 3.43 5.61 -7.44
N ILE A 77 3.91 5.86 -8.66
CA ILE A 77 4.45 4.83 -9.54
C ILE A 77 5.90 4.60 -9.14
N LEU A 78 6.16 3.40 -8.61
CA LEU A 78 7.48 2.96 -8.18
C LEU A 78 7.87 1.71 -8.98
N PRO A 79 9.09 1.63 -9.52
CA PRO A 79 9.60 0.38 -10.06
C PRO A 79 9.84 -0.59 -8.90
N GLU A 80 9.62 -1.88 -9.11
CA GLU A 80 9.89 -2.89 -8.09
C GLU A 80 11.38 -3.20 -7.92
N ARG A 81 12.19 -2.80 -8.90
CA ARG A 81 13.65 -3.00 -8.91
C ARG A 81 14.39 -1.76 -9.40
N ASN A 82 15.68 -1.70 -9.09
CA ASN A 82 16.57 -0.71 -9.65
C ASN A 82 16.89 -1.05 -11.10
N GLY A 83 16.98 -0.05 -11.95
CA GLY A 83 17.36 -0.28 -13.34
C GLY A 83 17.43 0.99 -14.16
N ARG A 84 17.97 0.85 -15.37
CA ARG A 84 17.93 1.89 -16.40
C ARG A 84 16.65 1.73 -17.20
N VAL A 85 15.98 2.82 -17.50
CA VAL A 85 14.82 2.84 -18.38
C VAL A 85 15.26 2.55 -19.82
N ALA A 86 14.73 1.47 -20.39
CA ALA A 86 14.96 1.10 -21.79
C ALA A 86 13.95 1.80 -22.70
N GLU A 87 12.66 1.74 -22.37
CA GLU A 87 11.57 2.28 -23.17
C GLU A 87 10.52 2.93 -22.28
N VAL A 88 9.84 3.93 -22.83
CA VAL A 88 8.72 4.63 -22.18
C VAL A 88 7.55 4.59 -23.15
N TYR A 89 6.39 4.15 -22.68
CA TYR A 89 5.20 3.91 -23.52
C TYR A 89 4.14 4.98 -23.39
N VAL A 90 4.24 5.85 -22.39
CA VAL A 90 3.22 6.85 -22.03
C VAL A 90 3.81 8.24 -21.94
N GLY A 91 2.98 9.24 -22.25
CA GLY A 91 3.34 10.65 -22.20
C GLY A 91 2.96 11.33 -20.88
N LEU A 92 3.30 12.64 -20.80
CA LEU A 92 2.90 13.49 -19.69
C LEU A 92 1.39 13.76 -19.77
N ASN A 93 0.70 13.70 -18.62
CA ASN A 93 -0.73 13.96 -18.46
C ASN A 93 -1.64 13.01 -19.29
N GLU A 94 -1.15 11.85 -19.63
CA GLU A 94 -1.89 10.83 -20.38
C GLU A 94 -2.83 10.05 -19.44
N ARG A 95 -3.99 9.66 -19.98
CA ARG A 95 -4.92 8.75 -19.32
C ARG A 95 -4.49 7.32 -19.57
N VAL A 96 -4.42 6.54 -18.50
CA VAL A 96 -4.01 5.13 -18.58
C VAL A 96 -5.06 4.23 -17.96
N GLU A 97 -5.15 3.03 -18.51
CA GLU A 97 -6.00 1.96 -17.99
C GLU A 97 -5.24 1.08 -16.99
N GLU A 98 -5.98 0.33 -16.17
CA GLU A 98 -5.38 -0.65 -15.28
C GLU A 98 -4.65 -1.73 -16.08
N GLY A 99 -3.43 -2.07 -15.67
CA GLY A 99 -2.58 -3.04 -16.38
C GLY A 99 -1.84 -2.50 -17.61
N GLN A 100 -2.09 -1.24 -18.02
CA GLN A 100 -1.39 -0.64 -19.17
C GLN A 100 0.10 -0.47 -18.85
N PRO A 101 1.03 -0.91 -19.76
CA PRO A 101 2.46 -0.72 -19.57
C PRO A 101 2.84 0.77 -19.64
N LEU A 102 3.60 1.23 -18.67
CA LEU A 102 4.05 2.61 -18.54
C LEU A 102 5.47 2.79 -19.06
N PHE A 103 6.37 1.95 -18.62
CA PHE A 103 7.77 1.93 -19.06
C PHE A 103 8.41 0.56 -18.81
N ARG A 104 9.52 0.29 -19.49
CA ARG A 104 10.29 -0.93 -19.34
C ARG A 104 11.72 -0.61 -18.92
N LEU A 105 12.22 -1.36 -17.96
CA LEU A 105 13.63 -1.34 -17.55
C LEU A 105 14.46 -2.26 -18.41
N ASP A 106 15.74 -2.00 -18.49
CA ASP A 106 16.72 -2.89 -19.13
C ASP A 106 16.78 -4.24 -18.40
N ASP A 107 16.40 -5.29 -19.10
CA ASP A 107 16.27 -6.66 -18.61
C ASP A 107 17.30 -7.63 -19.22
N THR A 108 18.31 -7.10 -19.91
CA THR A 108 19.34 -7.91 -20.60
C THR A 108 20.03 -8.90 -19.68
N ALA A 109 20.34 -8.51 -18.45
CA ALA A 109 20.96 -9.41 -17.48
C ALA A 109 20.03 -10.56 -17.04
N GLN A 110 18.73 -10.28 -16.88
CA GLN A 110 17.72 -11.26 -16.49
C GLN A 110 17.42 -12.24 -17.63
N GLN A 111 17.37 -11.74 -18.87
CA GLN A 111 17.25 -12.60 -20.05
C GLN A 111 18.44 -13.53 -20.19
N ALA A 112 19.68 -13.06 -19.94
CA ALA A 112 20.86 -13.89 -19.92
C ALA A 112 20.80 -14.96 -18.80
N ALA A 113 20.32 -14.60 -17.61
CA ALA A 113 20.12 -15.54 -16.51
C ALA A 113 19.10 -16.62 -16.87
N ALA A 114 17.96 -16.24 -17.46
CA ALA A 114 16.95 -17.17 -17.94
C ALA A 114 17.51 -18.13 -19.03
N ALA A 115 18.31 -17.60 -19.97
CA ALA A 115 18.96 -18.42 -20.99
C ALA A 115 19.95 -19.43 -20.37
N THR A 116 20.71 -19.03 -19.36
CA THR A 116 21.63 -19.90 -18.62
C THR A 116 20.88 -21.03 -17.91
N ALA A 117 19.78 -20.70 -17.22
CA ALA A 117 18.96 -21.69 -16.53
C ALA A 117 18.32 -22.69 -17.51
N ARG A 118 17.84 -22.23 -18.68
CA ARG A 118 17.34 -23.12 -19.76
C ARG A 118 18.43 -24.06 -20.28
N SER A 119 19.63 -23.56 -20.50
CA SER A 119 20.78 -24.38 -20.93
C SER A 119 21.12 -25.44 -19.88
N ARG A 120 21.01 -25.08 -18.59
CA ARG A 120 21.23 -26.05 -17.49
C ARG A 120 20.17 -27.14 -17.45
N LEU A 121 18.91 -26.82 -17.71
CA LEU A 121 17.83 -27.81 -17.82
C LEU A 121 18.10 -28.77 -18.99
N ALA A 122 18.51 -28.26 -20.16
CA ALA A 122 18.84 -29.10 -21.31
C ALA A 122 20.04 -30.03 -21.04
N GLU A 123 21.06 -29.56 -20.31
CA GLU A 123 22.19 -30.38 -19.85
C GLU A 123 21.70 -31.52 -18.93
N LEU A 124 20.80 -31.21 -18.00
CA LEU A 124 20.24 -32.21 -17.08
C LEU A 124 19.32 -33.20 -17.79
N ASP A 125 18.65 -32.80 -18.88
CA ASP A 125 17.89 -33.74 -19.72
C ASP A 125 18.84 -34.73 -20.40
N ALA A 126 19.95 -34.29 -20.98
CA ALA A 126 20.95 -35.15 -21.53
C ALA A 126 21.60 -36.08 -20.48
N ASN A 127 21.86 -35.58 -19.28
CA ASN A 127 22.36 -36.38 -18.17
C ASN A 127 21.36 -37.45 -17.73
N ALA A 128 20.05 -37.20 -17.84
CA ALA A 128 19.02 -38.20 -17.55
C ALA A 128 19.07 -39.38 -18.56
N GLU A 129 19.29 -39.09 -19.84
CA GLU A 129 19.46 -40.14 -20.87
C GLU A 129 20.73 -40.99 -20.62
N LEU A 130 21.81 -40.32 -20.21
CA LEU A 130 23.03 -41.04 -19.84
C LEU A 130 22.86 -41.91 -18.59
N ALA A 131 22.13 -41.40 -17.58
CA ALA A 131 21.84 -42.18 -16.37
C ALA A 131 20.93 -43.37 -16.67
N ALA A 132 19.98 -43.26 -17.60
CA ALA A 132 19.17 -44.40 -18.04
C ALA A 132 20.02 -45.47 -18.70
N ALA A 133 20.98 -45.09 -19.60
CA ALA A 133 21.90 -46.05 -20.18
C ALA A 133 22.81 -46.73 -19.13
N GLN A 134 23.20 -46.01 -18.06
CA GLN A 134 23.95 -46.55 -16.94
C GLN A 134 23.15 -47.59 -16.17
N ILE A 135 21.84 -47.41 -15.99
CA ILE A 135 20.94 -48.40 -15.37
C ILE A 135 20.93 -49.70 -16.21
N ASP A 136 20.79 -49.56 -17.54
CA ASP A 136 20.79 -50.73 -18.44
C ASP A 136 22.10 -51.51 -18.34
N ALA A 137 23.24 -50.81 -18.32
CA ALA A 137 24.56 -51.41 -18.16
C ALA A 137 24.72 -52.08 -16.79
N ALA A 138 24.29 -51.48 -15.71
CA ALA A 138 24.33 -52.05 -14.37
C ALA A 138 23.40 -53.28 -14.24
N GLN A 139 22.23 -53.25 -14.86
CA GLN A 139 21.31 -54.39 -14.93
C GLN A 139 21.94 -55.55 -15.67
N ALA A 140 22.63 -55.31 -16.79
CA ALA A 140 23.33 -56.36 -17.52
C ALA A 140 24.45 -57.00 -16.67
N ALA A 141 25.21 -56.14 -15.93
CA ALA A 141 26.27 -56.61 -15.02
C ALA A 141 25.68 -57.50 -13.88
N LEU A 142 24.54 -57.09 -13.30
CA LEU A 142 23.85 -57.86 -12.29
C LEU A 142 23.39 -59.22 -12.84
N ASN A 143 22.86 -59.26 -14.07
CA ASN A 143 22.41 -60.53 -14.71
C ASN A 143 23.62 -61.45 -14.97
N ALA A 144 24.80 -60.92 -15.37
CA ALA A 144 26.01 -61.70 -15.52
C ALA A 144 26.49 -62.28 -14.18
N ALA A 145 26.56 -61.43 -13.13
CA ALA A 145 26.93 -61.88 -11.77
C ALA A 145 26.00 -62.97 -11.21
N ASN A 146 24.70 -62.84 -11.46
CA ASN A 146 23.72 -63.88 -11.07
C ASN A 146 23.92 -65.20 -11.82
N SER A 147 24.30 -65.14 -13.10
CA SER A 147 24.63 -66.29 -13.90
C SER A 147 25.87 -67.04 -13.39
N ASP A 148 26.90 -66.27 -13.00
CA ASP A 148 28.14 -66.84 -12.41
C ASP A 148 27.88 -67.42 -11.03
N LEU A 149 27.07 -66.80 -10.18
CA LEU A 149 26.65 -67.35 -8.92
C LEU A 149 25.88 -68.66 -9.09
N ASN A 150 24.93 -68.66 -10.05
CA ASN A 150 24.12 -69.91 -10.35
C ASN A 150 25.07 -71.05 -10.81
N LEU A 151 26.04 -70.81 -11.69
CA LEU A 151 27.04 -71.77 -12.11
C LEU A 151 27.86 -72.32 -10.93
N ALA A 152 28.37 -71.39 -10.06
CA ALA A 152 29.10 -71.74 -8.86
C ALA A 152 28.28 -72.63 -7.89
N ASN A 153 27.01 -72.32 -7.71
CA ASN A 153 26.11 -73.14 -6.89
C ASN A 153 25.86 -74.48 -7.47
N ILE A 154 25.63 -74.61 -8.79
CA ILE A 154 25.44 -75.89 -9.46
C ILE A 154 26.67 -76.77 -9.30
N GLU A 155 27.88 -76.26 -9.52
CA GLU A 155 29.14 -76.94 -9.33
C GLU A 155 29.32 -77.44 -7.87
N TYR A 156 29.04 -76.56 -6.88
CA TYR A 156 29.13 -76.91 -5.47
C TYR A 156 28.14 -78.02 -5.10
N GLN A 157 26.87 -77.83 -5.44
CA GLN A 157 25.82 -78.80 -5.12
C GLN A 157 26.07 -80.13 -5.75
N ARG A 158 26.53 -80.21 -7.00
CA ARG A 158 26.87 -81.47 -7.69
C ARG A 158 28.01 -82.23 -6.93
N ASN A 159 29.01 -81.53 -6.45
CA ASN A 159 30.10 -82.15 -5.72
C ASN A 159 29.69 -82.59 -4.33
N VAL A 160 28.83 -81.83 -3.64
CA VAL A 160 28.22 -82.24 -2.35
C VAL A 160 27.39 -83.48 -2.53
N GLU A 161 26.55 -83.63 -3.57
CA GLU A 161 25.75 -84.80 -3.85
C GLU A 161 26.58 -85.99 -4.22
N LEU A 162 27.65 -85.82 -5.01
CA LEU A 162 28.57 -86.91 -5.32
C LEU A 162 29.25 -87.45 -4.06
N ASN A 163 29.68 -86.57 -3.15
CA ASN A 163 30.31 -86.97 -1.88
C ASN A 163 29.30 -87.66 -0.93
N ALA A 164 28.00 -87.28 -0.96
CA ALA A 164 26.96 -87.89 -0.18
C ALA A 164 26.63 -89.29 -0.67
N ARG A 165 26.74 -89.58 -1.99
CA ARG A 165 26.53 -90.93 -2.58
C ARG A 165 27.68 -91.86 -2.35
N ASN A 166 28.93 -91.35 -2.44
CA ASN A 166 30.16 -92.10 -2.22
C ASN A 166 31.14 -91.35 -1.33
N PRO A 167 31.19 -91.63 -0.02
CA PRO A 167 32.07 -90.92 0.90
C PRO A 167 33.54 -90.99 0.48
N ASN A 168 34.27 -89.87 0.53
CA ASN A 168 35.67 -89.68 0.13
C ASN A 168 35.96 -89.61 -1.38
N VAL A 169 34.98 -89.55 -2.27
CA VAL A 169 35.19 -89.34 -3.70
C VAL A 169 35.65 -87.87 -3.99
N VAL A 170 35.14 -86.90 -3.23
CA VAL A 170 35.52 -85.50 -3.33
C VAL A 170 36.34 -85.10 -2.09
N ALA A 171 37.55 -84.58 -2.29
CA ALA A 171 38.36 -84.12 -1.16
C ALA A 171 37.69 -82.95 -0.46
N GLN A 172 37.72 -82.92 0.92
CA GLN A 172 37.10 -81.88 1.70
C GLN A 172 37.62 -80.48 1.28
N ARG A 173 38.88 -80.40 0.97
CA ARG A 173 39.55 -79.14 0.49
C ARG A 173 38.94 -78.60 -0.84
N GLU A 174 38.37 -79.47 -1.68
CA GLU A 174 37.70 -79.11 -2.91
C GLU A 174 36.30 -78.55 -2.62
N LEU A 175 35.56 -79.13 -1.66
CA LEU A 175 34.27 -78.65 -1.22
C LEU A 175 34.45 -77.23 -0.59
N ASP A 176 35.46 -77.04 0.26
CA ASP A 176 35.75 -75.77 0.87
C ASP A 176 36.12 -74.70 -0.19
N ARG A 177 36.86 -75.06 -1.26
CA ARG A 177 37.17 -74.18 -2.39
C ARG A 177 35.96 -73.79 -3.18
N LEU A 178 35.06 -74.71 -3.46
CA LEU A 178 33.82 -74.45 -4.18
C LEU A 178 32.86 -73.55 -3.32
N GLN A 179 32.80 -73.83 -2.04
CA GLN A 179 32.01 -72.97 -1.11
C GLN A 179 32.58 -71.51 -1.08
N ALA A 180 33.90 -71.33 -1.03
CA ALA A 180 34.52 -70.07 -1.13
C ALA A 180 34.23 -69.38 -2.48
N ARG A 181 34.14 -70.15 -3.57
CA ARG A 181 33.77 -69.58 -4.90
C ARG A 181 32.32 -69.13 -4.91
N VAL A 182 31.36 -69.87 -4.29
CA VAL A 182 29.98 -69.43 -4.14
C VAL A 182 29.91 -68.13 -3.34
N GLN A 183 30.65 -67.97 -2.21
CA GLN A 183 30.68 -66.74 -1.41
C GLN A 183 31.27 -65.58 -2.21
N SER A 184 32.32 -65.85 -3.01
CA SER A 184 32.90 -64.78 -3.86
C SER A 184 31.92 -64.32 -4.94
N ALA A 185 31.21 -65.24 -5.60
CA ALA A 185 30.18 -64.95 -6.60
C ALA A 185 28.98 -64.20 -5.97
N GLN A 186 28.59 -64.57 -4.75
CA GLN A 186 27.55 -63.80 -4.00
C GLN A 186 28.02 -62.38 -3.75
N GLY A 187 29.27 -62.16 -3.33
CA GLY A 187 29.83 -60.81 -3.16
C GLY A 187 29.83 -59.99 -4.45
N GLN A 188 30.00 -60.63 -5.61
CA GLN A 188 29.91 -59.97 -6.93
C GLN A 188 28.44 -59.57 -7.25
N VAL A 189 27.46 -60.38 -6.92
CA VAL A 189 26.03 -60.06 -7.06
C VAL A 189 25.67 -58.88 -6.19
N ASP A 190 26.10 -58.90 -4.92
CA ASP A 190 25.81 -57.79 -3.97
C ASP A 190 26.44 -56.46 -4.46
N ALA A 191 27.68 -56.53 -5.00
CA ALA A 191 28.32 -55.36 -5.57
C ALA A 191 27.60 -54.81 -6.83
N ALA A 192 27.18 -55.72 -7.74
CA ALA A 192 26.41 -55.34 -8.92
C ALA A 192 25.02 -54.77 -8.59
N GLN A 193 24.38 -55.37 -7.57
CA GLN A 193 23.10 -54.85 -7.03
C GLN A 193 23.25 -53.43 -6.48
N ALA A 194 24.32 -53.14 -5.71
CA ALA A 194 24.58 -51.80 -5.17
C ALA A 194 24.88 -50.80 -6.29
N GLN A 195 25.56 -51.21 -7.37
CA GLN A 195 25.76 -50.35 -8.55
C GLN A 195 24.47 -50.02 -9.25
N LEU A 196 23.58 -51.00 -9.45
CA LEU A 196 22.24 -50.76 -10.04
C LEU A 196 21.42 -49.80 -9.18
N GLU A 197 21.37 -50.01 -7.87
CA GLU A 197 20.64 -49.12 -6.95
C GLU A 197 21.18 -47.69 -6.98
N THR A 198 22.51 -47.54 -7.06
CA THR A 198 23.14 -46.22 -7.17
C THR A 198 22.76 -45.51 -8.48
N ALA A 199 22.78 -46.24 -9.60
CA ALA A 199 22.37 -45.70 -10.90
C ALA A 199 20.88 -45.30 -10.91
N GLN A 200 20.01 -46.15 -10.31
CA GLN A 200 18.59 -45.83 -10.16
C GLN A 200 18.37 -44.57 -9.30
N LYS A 201 19.03 -44.47 -8.14
CA LYS A 201 18.94 -43.26 -7.28
C LYS A 201 19.43 -42.00 -7.96
N THR A 202 20.43 -42.11 -8.84
CA THR A 202 20.89 -40.97 -9.64
C THR A 202 19.81 -40.47 -10.57
N LEU A 203 19.12 -41.39 -11.30
CA LEU A 203 18.05 -41.01 -12.23
C LEU A 203 16.77 -40.56 -11.50
N GLU A 204 16.33 -41.30 -10.45
CA GLU A 204 15.04 -41.09 -9.81
C GLU A 204 15.04 -39.99 -8.76
N VAL A 205 16.18 -39.68 -8.14
CA VAL A 205 16.26 -38.71 -7.02
C VAL A 205 17.17 -37.53 -7.36
N GLN A 206 18.42 -37.80 -7.75
CA GLN A 206 19.42 -36.76 -7.89
C GLN A 206 19.14 -35.86 -9.08
N ILE A 207 18.86 -36.39 -10.26
CA ILE A 207 18.59 -35.58 -11.46
C ILE A 207 17.29 -34.81 -11.34
N PRO A 208 16.14 -35.33 -10.88
CA PRO A 208 14.94 -34.57 -10.65
C PRO A 208 15.13 -33.42 -9.64
N ALA A 209 15.89 -33.64 -8.55
CA ALA A 209 16.20 -32.60 -7.58
C ALA A 209 17.04 -31.47 -8.22
N GLN A 210 18.00 -31.79 -9.06
CA GLN A 210 18.80 -30.80 -9.80
C GLN A 210 17.95 -30.06 -10.83
N LYS A 211 17.04 -30.74 -11.56
CA LYS A 211 16.09 -30.12 -12.49
C LYS A 211 15.15 -29.16 -11.76
N ALA A 212 14.61 -29.55 -10.61
CA ALA A 212 13.76 -28.68 -9.81
C ALA A 212 14.49 -27.39 -9.38
N SER A 213 15.77 -27.52 -8.99
CA SER A 213 16.59 -26.35 -8.66
C SER A 213 16.85 -25.45 -9.88
N ALA A 214 17.16 -26.01 -11.04
CA ALA A 214 17.36 -25.24 -12.27
C ALA A 214 16.07 -24.61 -12.78
N GLN A 215 14.92 -25.28 -12.62
CA GLN A 215 13.60 -24.73 -12.93
C GLN A 215 13.28 -23.54 -12.02
N ALA A 216 13.52 -23.64 -10.71
CA ALA A 216 13.32 -22.53 -9.78
C ALA A 216 14.16 -21.30 -10.15
N GLN A 217 15.40 -21.50 -10.63
CA GLN A 217 16.24 -20.40 -11.13
C GLN A 217 15.68 -19.77 -12.41
N LEU A 218 15.12 -20.57 -13.31
CA LEU A 218 14.43 -20.07 -14.51
C LEU A 218 13.20 -19.25 -14.15
N ASP A 219 12.39 -19.76 -13.24
CA ASP A 219 11.17 -19.09 -12.77
C ASP A 219 11.51 -17.77 -12.07
N GLU A 220 12.56 -17.73 -11.25
CA GLU A 220 13.06 -16.50 -10.63
C GLU A 220 13.49 -15.48 -11.69
N ALA A 221 14.28 -15.91 -12.67
CA ALA A 221 14.71 -15.02 -13.76
C ALA A 221 13.52 -14.49 -14.56
N GLN A 222 12.50 -15.32 -14.80
CA GLN A 222 11.29 -14.90 -15.50
C GLN A 222 10.49 -13.87 -14.71
N VAL A 223 10.29 -14.07 -13.40
CA VAL A 223 9.66 -13.08 -12.50
C VAL A 223 10.41 -11.75 -12.54
N GLN A 224 11.75 -11.79 -12.57
CA GLN A 224 12.55 -10.55 -12.67
C GLN A 224 12.41 -9.86 -14.04
N ILE A 225 12.21 -10.62 -15.12
CA ILE A 225 11.88 -10.06 -16.44
C ILE A 225 10.52 -9.41 -16.43
N ASP A 226 9.50 -10.07 -15.87
CA ASP A 226 8.15 -9.54 -15.79
C ASP A 226 8.10 -8.25 -14.97
N LYS A 227 8.84 -8.18 -13.86
CA LYS A 227 9.01 -6.97 -13.03
C LYS A 227 9.80 -5.85 -13.72
N SER A 228 10.40 -6.11 -14.85
CA SER A 228 11.05 -5.07 -15.64
C SER A 228 10.07 -4.17 -16.38
N THR A 229 8.85 -4.66 -16.64
CA THR A 229 7.77 -3.87 -17.21
C THR A 229 6.88 -3.35 -16.10
N VAL A 230 6.88 -2.04 -15.90
CA VAL A 230 6.05 -1.38 -14.90
C VAL A 230 4.72 -1.01 -15.53
N VAL A 231 3.63 -1.48 -14.92
CA VAL A 231 2.27 -1.27 -15.39
C VAL A 231 1.49 -0.35 -14.44
N ALA A 232 0.40 0.24 -14.93
CA ALA A 232 -0.51 1.02 -14.10
C ALA A 232 -1.32 0.10 -13.18
N GLY A 233 -1.27 0.34 -11.87
CA GLY A 233 -2.02 -0.46 -10.88
C GLY A 233 -3.51 -0.14 -10.81
N THR A 234 -3.94 0.98 -11.38
CA THR A 234 -5.35 1.42 -11.48
C THR A 234 -5.52 2.32 -12.68
N ALA A 235 -6.74 2.40 -13.21
CA ALA A 235 -7.07 3.39 -14.24
C ALA A 235 -7.03 4.80 -13.66
N GLY A 236 -6.49 5.76 -14.43
CA GLY A 236 -6.36 7.13 -13.96
C GLY A 236 -5.59 8.02 -14.92
N ARG A 237 -5.20 9.20 -14.43
CA ARG A 237 -4.39 10.17 -15.17
C ARG A 237 -2.99 10.24 -14.59
N LEU A 238 -2.01 10.14 -15.45
CA LEU A 238 -0.60 10.29 -15.12
C LEU A 238 -0.26 11.78 -14.92
N GLU A 239 0.26 12.11 -13.75
CA GLU A 239 0.75 13.45 -13.43
C GLU A 239 2.25 13.37 -13.10
N GLN A 240 3.00 14.42 -13.43
CA GLN A 240 4.44 14.53 -13.13
C GLN A 240 5.31 13.37 -13.64
N PHE A 241 4.91 12.72 -14.72
CA PHE A 241 5.67 11.64 -15.33
C PHE A 241 6.73 12.22 -16.28
N THR A 242 8.00 12.18 -15.86
CA THR A 242 9.11 12.84 -16.58
C THR A 242 10.22 11.89 -16.98
N LEU A 243 9.99 10.57 -16.92
CA LEU A 243 10.97 9.57 -17.28
C LEU A 243 11.31 9.61 -18.76
N ARG A 244 12.59 9.37 -19.06
CA ARG A 244 13.11 9.23 -20.42
C ARG A 244 13.95 7.96 -20.55
N PRO A 245 14.03 7.37 -21.75
CA PRO A 245 14.98 6.30 -22.00
C PRO A 245 16.41 6.72 -21.61
N GLY A 246 17.09 5.84 -20.87
CA GLY A 246 18.42 6.11 -20.32
C GLY A 246 18.45 6.57 -18.86
N ASP A 247 17.33 7.05 -18.31
CA ASP A 247 17.22 7.40 -16.89
C ASP A 247 17.43 6.18 -15.99
N VAL A 248 17.98 6.42 -14.79
CA VAL A 248 18.12 5.39 -13.77
C VAL A 248 17.07 5.62 -12.70
N VAL A 249 16.26 4.62 -12.43
CA VAL A 249 15.22 4.63 -11.41
C VAL A 249 15.56 3.72 -10.25
N ASN A 250 15.11 4.13 -9.06
CA ASN A 250 15.30 3.41 -7.82
C ASN A 250 14.05 3.58 -6.95
N PRO A 251 13.46 2.49 -6.41
CA PRO A 251 12.26 2.55 -5.58
C PRO A 251 12.36 3.48 -4.37
N MET A 252 13.56 3.68 -3.82
CA MET A 252 13.77 4.46 -2.61
C MET A 252 14.09 5.94 -2.86
N ILE A 253 14.64 6.28 -4.02
CA ILE A 253 15.22 7.62 -4.25
C ILE A 253 14.42 8.39 -5.30
N ARG A 254 13.97 7.72 -6.36
CA ARG A 254 13.33 8.37 -7.49
C ARG A 254 12.05 7.66 -7.91
N THR A 255 10.94 8.32 -7.66
CA THR A 255 9.62 7.90 -8.17
C THR A 255 9.55 8.12 -9.68
N ALA A 256 8.83 7.25 -10.38
CA ALA A 256 8.63 7.37 -11.82
C ALA A 256 7.62 8.47 -12.17
N GLY A 257 6.60 8.63 -11.34
CA GLY A 257 5.53 9.60 -11.52
C GLY A 257 4.42 9.42 -10.49
N LEU A 258 3.39 10.22 -10.62
CA LEU A 258 2.17 10.15 -9.81
C LEU A 258 0.98 9.80 -10.70
N LEU A 259 0.18 8.84 -10.26
CA LEU A 259 -1.09 8.48 -10.88
C LEU A 259 -2.23 9.01 -10.02
N VAL A 260 -3.14 9.76 -10.61
CA VAL A 260 -4.40 10.19 -9.99
C VAL A 260 -5.51 9.25 -10.49
N PRO A 261 -6.00 8.32 -9.66
CA PRO A 261 -7.07 7.40 -10.03
C PRO A 261 -8.35 8.10 -10.43
N GLU A 262 -9.17 7.52 -11.28
CA GLU A 262 -10.44 8.13 -11.71
C GLU A 262 -11.46 8.33 -10.58
N GLY A 263 -11.44 7.47 -9.57
CA GLY A 263 -12.29 7.57 -8.37
C GLY A 263 -11.62 8.26 -7.17
N ALA A 264 -10.53 8.99 -7.36
CA ALA A 264 -9.68 9.49 -6.29
C ALA A 264 -10.31 10.64 -5.49
N GLY A 265 -11.27 10.34 -4.62
CA GLY A 265 -11.69 11.25 -3.55
C GLY A 265 -12.29 12.59 -3.99
N ARG A 266 -12.88 12.67 -5.19
CA ARG A 266 -13.53 13.90 -5.70
C ARG A 266 -14.65 14.41 -4.82
N ASP A 267 -15.00 13.68 -3.79
CA ASP A 267 -16.18 13.87 -2.97
C ASP A 267 -15.84 14.22 -1.52
N GLN A 268 -14.56 14.46 -1.20
CA GLN A 268 -14.15 14.76 0.16
C GLN A 268 -13.39 16.07 0.25
N PHE A 269 -13.82 16.90 1.21
CA PHE A 269 -13.13 18.12 1.61
C PHE A 269 -12.58 17.94 3.02
N VAL A 270 -11.39 18.44 3.24
CA VAL A 270 -10.80 18.51 4.58
C VAL A 270 -10.70 19.96 4.98
N ALA A 271 -11.35 20.28 6.07
CA ALA A 271 -11.38 21.61 6.67
C ALA A 271 -10.60 21.63 7.98
N GLY A 272 -9.71 22.59 8.16
CA GLY A 272 -9.01 22.82 9.41
C GLY A 272 -9.75 23.86 10.24
N PHE A 273 -10.41 23.44 11.32
CA PHE A 273 -11.08 24.34 12.26
C PHE A 273 -10.20 24.62 13.48
N ASP A 274 -10.43 25.77 14.11
CA ASP A 274 -9.77 26.11 15.38
C ASP A 274 -10.24 25.18 16.52
N GLN A 275 -9.39 24.96 17.52
CA GLN A 275 -9.67 24.07 18.63
C GLN A 275 -10.94 24.45 19.42
N ILE A 276 -11.25 25.74 19.48
CA ILE A 276 -12.44 26.24 20.18
C ILE A 276 -13.74 25.75 19.50
N SER A 277 -13.68 25.53 18.19
CA SER A 277 -14.82 25.06 17.38
C SER A 277 -15.18 23.59 17.67
N THR A 278 -14.27 22.81 18.25
CA THR A 278 -14.53 21.39 18.57
C THR A 278 -15.66 21.19 19.57
N GLN A 279 -15.91 22.19 20.41
CA GLN A 279 -17.00 22.13 21.39
C GLN A 279 -18.39 22.18 20.72
N VAL A 280 -18.44 22.68 19.51
CA VAL A 280 -19.69 22.96 18.79
C VAL A 280 -19.87 22.02 17.61
N LEU A 281 -18.76 21.60 16.96
CA LEU A 281 -18.79 20.72 15.80
C LEU A 281 -19.19 19.30 16.18
N LYS A 282 -20.13 18.72 15.42
CA LYS A 282 -20.56 17.32 15.55
C LYS A 282 -20.66 16.66 14.18
N VAL A 283 -20.44 15.35 14.14
CA VAL A 283 -20.66 14.54 12.93
C VAL A 283 -22.13 14.61 12.54
N GLY A 284 -22.42 14.72 11.25
CA GLY A 284 -23.76 14.87 10.70
C GLY A 284 -24.25 16.31 10.56
N MET A 285 -23.51 17.30 11.06
CA MET A 285 -23.86 18.71 10.86
C MET A 285 -23.79 19.09 9.39
N ILE A 286 -24.71 19.96 8.98
CA ILE A 286 -24.75 20.56 7.64
C ILE A 286 -23.84 21.79 7.64
N GLY A 287 -23.15 21.98 6.54
CA GLY A 287 -22.32 23.14 6.26
C GLY A 287 -22.39 23.53 4.79
N GLU A 288 -21.69 24.57 4.47
CA GLU A 288 -21.53 25.01 3.09
C GLU A 288 -20.05 25.26 2.78
N ILE A 289 -19.68 24.97 1.54
CA ILE A 289 -18.34 25.23 1.02
C ILE A 289 -18.44 26.15 -0.19
N THR A 290 -17.63 27.18 -0.18
CA THR A 290 -17.44 28.09 -1.30
C THR A 290 -16.00 28.03 -1.77
N CYS A 291 -15.78 27.83 -3.06
CA CYS A 291 -14.47 27.69 -3.64
C CYS A 291 -14.20 28.83 -4.66
N PRO A 292 -13.02 29.45 -4.66
CA PRO A 292 -12.65 30.46 -5.68
C PRO A 292 -12.68 29.92 -7.12
N SER A 293 -12.55 28.61 -7.29
CA SER A 293 -12.71 27.95 -8.60
C SER A 293 -14.17 27.96 -9.11
N LEU A 294 -15.16 28.16 -8.21
CA LEU A 294 -16.59 28.23 -8.50
C LEU A 294 -17.22 29.38 -7.70
N PRO A 295 -16.97 30.64 -8.08
CA PRO A 295 -17.26 31.79 -7.20
C PRO A 295 -18.74 32.09 -6.98
N MET A 296 -19.64 31.52 -7.78
CA MET A 296 -21.09 31.72 -7.68
C MET A 296 -21.85 30.49 -7.17
N ASP A 297 -21.17 29.36 -7.00
CA ASP A 297 -21.78 28.12 -6.50
C ASP A 297 -21.40 27.88 -5.05
N VAL A 298 -22.41 27.64 -4.24
CA VAL A 298 -22.28 27.20 -2.85
C VAL A 298 -22.60 25.71 -2.80
N ILE A 299 -21.67 24.91 -2.31
CA ILE A 299 -21.80 23.47 -2.22
C ILE A 299 -22.27 23.11 -0.82
N PRO A 300 -23.49 22.61 -0.64
CA PRO A 300 -23.94 22.12 0.64
C PRO A 300 -23.23 20.79 0.96
N VAL A 301 -22.70 20.72 2.19
CA VAL A 301 -21.92 19.57 2.67
C VAL A 301 -22.42 19.14 4.04
N TYR A 302 -22.09 17.93 4.41
CA TYR A 302 -22.25 17.45 5.78
C TYR A 302 -20.91 16.99 6.35
N ILE A 303 -20.75 17.12 7.66
CA ILE A 303 -19.58 16.65 8.38
C ILE A 303 -19.67 15.13 8.48
N SER A 304 -18.76 14.43 7.79
CA SER A 304 -18.71 12.98 7.82
C SER A 304 -17.88 12.44 9.00
N GLU A 305 -16.78 13.13 9.32
CA GLU A 305 -15.87 12.71 10.38
C GLU A 305 -15.12 13.91 10.96
N ILE A 306 -14.80 13.85 12.25
CA ILE A 306 -14.00 14.84 12.97
C ILE A 306 -12.80 14.08 13.56
N GLN A 307 -11.59 14.57 13.31
CA GLN A 307 -10.38 13.97 13.83
C GLN A 307 -10.21 14.28 15.32
N ASP A 308 -10.10 13.26 16.14
CA ASP A 308 -9.95 13.40 17.61
C ASP A 308 -8.53 13.75 18.06
N VAL A 309 -7.54 13.63 17.16
CA VAL A 309 -6.12 13.79 17.49
C VAL A 309 -5.53 14.98 16.75
N LEU A 310 -4.91 15.89 17.50
CA LEU A 310 -4.20 17.05 16.97
C LEU A 310 -2.75 16.70 16.64
N SER A 311 -2.33 16.99 15.41
CA SER A 311 -0.96 16.74 14.96
C SER A 311 0.10 17.50 15.75
N SER A 312 -0.26 18.65 16.35
CA SER A 312 0.63 19.46 17.21
C SER A 312 1.08 18.75 18.49
N GLY A 313 0.33 17.72 18.94
CA GLY A 313 0.65 16.90 20.10
C GLY A 313 1.43 15.63 19.78
N GLN A 314 1.81 15.39 18.52
CA GLN A 314 2.51 14.18 18.13
C GLN A 314 3.91 14.12 18.75
N PHE A 315 4.17 13.10 19.55
CA PHE A 315 5.49 12.76 20.06
C PHE A 315 6.12 11.70 19.13
N ARG A 316 7.32 12.00 18.62
CA ARG A 316 8.12 11.03 17.85
C ARG A 316 9.35 10.65 18.67
N PRO A 317 9.68 9.35 18.80
CA PRO A 317 10.86 8.91 19.57
C PRO A 317 12.19 9.45 19.02
N THR A 318 12.20 9.90 17.75
CA THR A 318 13.38 10.48 17.06
C THR A 318 13.50 11.98 17.23
N ASP A 319 12.49 12.65 17.80
CA ASP A 319 12.53 14.08 18.02
C ASP A 319 13.46 14.42 19.21
N ASN A 320 14.16 15.54 19.11
CA ASN A 320 14.89 16.09 20.25
C ASN A 320 13.92 16.41 21.39
N LEU A 321 14.43 16.47 22.62
CA LEU A 321 13.65 16.87 23.80
C LEU A 321 12.76 18.06 23.47
N ALA A 322 11.44 17.85 23.56
CA ALA A 322 10.47 18.86 23.22
C ALA A 322 10.55 20.01 24.24
N ASP A 323 11.00 21.17 23.80
CA ASP A 323 10.86 22.40 24.59
C ASP A 323 9.47 22.98 24.36
N VAL A 324 8.70 23.12 25.42
CA VAL A 324 7.34 23.67 25.41
C VAL A 324 7.32 25.13 24.92
N THR A 325 8.47 25.79 24.96
CA THR A 325 8.64 27.20 24.53
C THR A 325 8.82 27.36 23.02
N THR A 326 9.08 26.26 22.27
CA THR A 326 9.11 26.34 20.80
C THR A 326 7.72 26.66 20.28
N ASN A 327 7.61 27.78 19.60
CA ASN A 327 6.39 28.37 19.04
C ASN A 327 5.77 27.42 18.00
N ARG A 328 5.04 26.40 18.47
CA ARG A 328 4.25 25.52 17.61
C ARG A 328 2.97 26.27 17.25
N SER A 329 2.68 26.37 15.96
CA SER A 329 1.39 26.86 15.50
C SER A 329 0.27 26.11 16.21
N PRO A 330 -0.79 26.81 16.71
CA PRO A 330 -1.90 26.13 17.34
C PRO A 330 -2.42 25.06 16.37
N GLY A 331 -2.57 23.83 16.85
CA GLY A 331 -3.07 22.73 16.06
C GLY A 331 -4.51 23.00 15.63
N THR A 332 -4.82 22.73 14.39
CA THR A 332 -6.18 22.75 13.85
C THR A 332 -6.78 21.37 13.94
N VAL A 333 -8.08 21.29 14.19
CA VAL A 333 -8.87 20.06 14.12
C VAL A 333 -9.26 19.83 12.69
N LEU A 334 -8.93 18.64 12.17
CA LEU A 334 -9.33 18.27 10.82
C LEU A 334 -10.74 17.70 10.83
N VAL A 335 -11.57 18.27 9.98
CA VAL A 335 -12.96 17.88 9.79
C VAL A 335 -13.14 17.45 8.34
N PHE A 336 -13.62 16.24 8.16
CA PHE A 336 -13.94 15.70 6.83
C PHE A 336 -15.38 16.05 6.49
N MET A 337 -15.56 16.62 5.30
CA MET A 337 -16.86 17.05 4.80
C MET A 337 -17.11 16.40 3.45
N SER A 338 -18.36 15.96 3.23
CA SER A 338 -18.79 15.37 1.96
C SER A 338 -19.96 16.16 1.39
N PRO A 339 -20.07 16.32 0.06
CA PRO A 339 -21.22 16.96 -0.57
C PRO A 339 -22.53 16.27 -0.19
N LEU A 340 -23.56 17.04 0.07
CA LEU A 340 -24.89 16.52 0.44
C LEU A 340 -25.59 15.90 -0.77
N TYR A 341 -25.35 16.44 -1.98
CA TYR A 341 -26.00 15.99 -3.22
C TYR A 341 -24.98 15.37 -4.18
N GLU A 342 -25.38 14.28 -4.82
CA GLU A 342 -24.58 13.60 -5.87
C GLU A 342 -24.21 14.54 -7.03
N ALA A 343 -25.10 15.48 -7.37
CA ALA A 343 -24.88 16.45 -8.45
C ALA A 343 -23.71 17.42 -8.19
N ASP A 344 -23.29 17.57 -6.92
CA ASP A 344 -22.19 18.46 -6.54
C ASP A 344 -20.85 17.76 -6.48
N LYS A 345 -20.86 16.43 -6.58
CA LYS A 345 -19.64 15.64 -6.63
C LYS A 345 -18.86 15.92 -7.92
N GLY A 346 -17.57 16.14 -7.77
CA GLY A 346 -16.66 16.37 -8.90
C GLY A 346 -16.74 17.75 -9.57
N LYS A 347 -17.57 18.68 -9.10
CA LYS A 347 -17.62 20.06 -9.62
C LYS A 347 -16.35 20.84 -9.31
N VAL A 348 -15.73 20.58 -8.17
CA VAL A 348 -14.55 21.30 -7.71
C VAL A 348 -13.29 20.65 -8.26
N THR A 349 -12.37 21.45 -8.76
CA THR A 349 -11.05 20.97 -9.18
C THR A 349 -10.29 20.40 -7.98
N LEU A 350 -9.70 19.22 -8.16
CA LEU A 350 -8.90 18.55 -7.13
C LEU A 350 -7.79 19.47 -6.59
N GLY A 351 -7.62 19.49 -5.27
CA GLY A 351 -6.63 20.35 -4.61
C GLY A 351 -7.02 21.82 -4.48
N SER A 352 -8.26 22.21 -4.88
CA SER A 352 -8.75 23.59 -4.71
C SER A 352 -8.82 23.98 -3.24
N ARG A 353 -8.42 25.22 -2.93
CA ARG A 353 -8.66 25.82 -1.62
C ARG A 353 -10.03 26.45 -1.60
N CYS A 354 -10.73 26.24 -0.52
CA CYS A 354 -12.10 26.69 -0.33
C CYS A 354 -12.29 27.27 1.08
N VAL A 355 -13.45 27.82 1.34
CA VAL A 355 -13.90 28.28 2.65
C VAL A 355 -15.12 27.47 3.04
N ALA A 356 -15.15 26.94 4.27
CA ALA A 356 -16.30 26.25 4.80
C ALA A 356 -16.91 26.98 5.99
N ASN A 357 -18.24 26.96 6.05
CA ASN A 357 -19.02 27.37 7.20
C ASN A 357 -19.83 26.15 7.68
N ALA A 358 -19.78 25.87 8.97
CA ALA A 358 -20.61 24.84 9.59
C ALA A 358 -21.78 25.48 10.36
N TYR A 359 -22.97 24.91 10.19
CA TYR A 359 -24.17 25.40 10.85
C TYR A 359 -24.53 24.46 11.99
N THR A 360 -24.49 24.96 13.22
CA THR A 360 -24.90 24.19 14.39
C THR A 360 -26.41 24.24 14.54
N SER A 361 -27.06 23.07 14.51
CA SER A 361 -28.46 22.96 14.91
C SER A 361 -28.52 22.88 16.44
N ASN A 362 -28.93 23.95 17.10
CA ASN A 362 -29.17 23.96 18.56
C ASN A 362 -30.53 23.35 18.97
N HIS A 363 -31.23 22.72 18.04
CA HIS A 363 -32.55 22.17 18.32
C HIS A 363 -32.53 20.94 19.27
N ASP A 364 -31.41 20.25 19.39
CA ASP A 364 -31.25 19.07 20.25
C ASP A 364 -31.26 19.39 21.77
N LYS A 365 -31.29 20.66 22.16
CA LYS A 365 -31.35 21.07 23.58
C LYS A 365 -32.75 21.63 24.00
N LEU A 366 -33.67 21.62 23.08
CA LEU A 366 -35.07 22.08 23.33
C LEU A 366 -36.07 20.92 23.38
N GLU A 367 -35.62 19.67 23.21
CA GLU A 367 -36.29 18.45 23.61
C GLU A 367 -35.75 17.98 24.99
#